data_4594b553c7d80aeb837468b84351f7ef
#
_entry.id   4594b553c7d80aeb837468b84351f7ef
#
_cell.length_a   1.000
_cell.length_b   1.000
_cell.length_c   1.000
_cell.angle_alpha   90.00
_cell.angle_beta   90.00
_cell.angle_gamma   90.00
#
_symmetry.space_group_name_H-M   'P 1'
#
loop_
_entity.id
_entity.type
_entity.pdbx_description
1 polymer ?
#
loop_
_entity_poly.entity_id
_entity_poly.type
_entity_poly.pdbx_seq_one_letter_code
_entity_poly.pdbx_strand_id
1 'polypeptide(L)'
;MTSGAGRVLGGRYTLLTPIAQGGMGEVWKARDRVSGHIVAAKVLRPELAGEELSLSRLRLEARNSMSISHPNIANTQDSGQEDGIGWIIMELVDGYPLTDYLRGGSRIEPEYLMPILIQVAMALGAAARAGVVHRDIKPANILVRPDGMVKLTDFGISRARDQVNLTAAGMVMGTAQYLPPEQAMGEI
;
A
#
# COMPACT_ATOMS: atom_id res chain seq x y z
N MET A 1 17.22 -12.17 -9.71
CA MET A 1 17.83 -10.88 -10.14
C MET A 1 16.67 -10.01 -10.58
N THR A 2 16.37 -8.95 -9.86
CA THR A 2 15.22 -8.06 -10.09
C THR A 2 15.44 -7.26 -11.37
N SER A 3 14.92 -7.78 -12.48
CA SER A 3 15.03 -7.20 -13.84
C SER A 3 14.08 -6.01 -14.05
N GLY A 4 13.95 -5.12 -13.03
CA GLY A 4 13.02 -3.99 -13.10
C GLY A 4 13.67 -2.62 -13.20
N ALA A 5 14.91 -2.47 -12.76
CA ALA A 5 15.61 -1.18 -12.81
C ALA A 5 15.83 -0.72 -14.26
N GLY A 6 15.52 0.56 -14.53
CA GLY A 6 15.55 1.14 -15.86
C GLY A 6 14.29 0.92 -16.70
N ARG A 7 13.36 0.04 -16.28
CA ARG A 7 12.08 -0.12 -16.96
C ARG A 7 11.27 1.18 -16.86
N VAL A 8 10.58 1.52 -17.95
CA VAL A 8 9.71 2.69 -18.02
C VAL A 8 8.26 2.23 -18.03
N LEU A 9 7.46 2.71 -17.11
CA LEU A 9 6.02 2.45 -17.01
C LEU A 9 5.24 3.56 -17.70
N GLY A 10 4.29 3.19 -18.56
CA GLY A 10 3.45 4.15 -19.28
C GLY A 10 4.21 5.22 -20.06
N GLY A 11 5.43 4.90 -20.53
CA GLY A 11 6.33 5.84 -21.21
C GLY A 11 6.86 7.00 -20.34
N ARG A 12 6.48 7.06 -19.04
CA ARG A 12 6.71 8.22 -18.17
C ARG A 12 7.55 7.93 -16.93
N TYR A 13 7.34 6.81 -16.25
CA TYR A 13 7.93 6.55 -14.94
C TYR A 13 9.06 5.55 -15.02
N THR A 14 10.31 5.99 -14.85
CA THR A 14 11.49 5.13 -14.87
C THR A 14 11.73 4.52 -13.50
N LEU A 15 11.69 3.19 -13.37
CA LEU A 15 12.00 2.47 -12.15
C LEU A 15 13.49 2.60 -11.81
N LEU A 16 13.80 2.96 -10.56
CA LEU A 16 15.17 3.17 -10.08
C LEU A 16 15.64 2.02 -9.18
N THR A 17 15.09 1.96 -7.97
CA THR A 17 15.47 0.98 -6.95
C THR A 17 14.23 0.40 -6.27
N PRO A 18 14.21 -0.88 -5.91
CA PRO A 18 13.13 -1.46 -5.12
C PRO A 18 13.16 -0.88 -3.70
N ILE A 19 11.97 -0.62 -3.13
CA ILE A 19 11.77 -0.13 -1.76
C ILE A 19 11.22 -1.24 -0.88
N ALA A 20 10.20 -1.95 -1.37
CA ALA A 20 9.50 -2.98 -0.63
C ALA A 20 8.98 -4.08 -1.57
N GLN A 21 8.79 -5.28 -1.00
CA GLN A 21 8.20 -6.41 -1.68
C GLN A 21 7.07 -6.99 -0.85
N GLY A 22 5.91 -7.19 -1.45
CA GLY A 22 4.71 -7.75 -0.82
C GLY A 22 4.09 -8.90 -1.61
N GLY A 23 2.97 -9.44 -1.09
CA GLY A 23 2.26 -10.56 -1.73
C GLY A 23 1.78 -10.26 -3.14
N MET A 24 1.29 -9.06 -3.40
CA MET A 24 0.72 -8.64 -4.68
C MET A 24 1.71 -8.01 -5.64
N GLY A 25 2.89 -7.58 -5.20
CA GLY A 25 3.80 -6.86 -6.06
C GLY A 25 4.99 -6.26 -5.34
N GLU A 26 5.68 -5.41 -6.06
CA GLU A 26 6.86 -4.69 -5.61
C GLU A 26 6.59 -3.19 -5.60
N VAL A 27 7.15 -2.48 -4.62
CA VAL A 27 7.15 -1.02 -4.59
C VAL A 27 8.54 -0.54 -4.95
N TRP A 28 8.61 0.35 -5.92
CA TRP A 28 9.84 0.89 -6.47
C TRP A 28 9.92 2.40 -6.25
N LYS A 29 11.12 2.89 -6.00
CA LYS A 29 11.45 4.29 -6.24
C LYS A 29 11.51 4.51 -7.74
N ALA A 30 10.79 5.50 -8.26
CA ALA A 30 10.74 5.79 -9.68
C ALA A 30 10.93 7.28 -9.94
N ARG A 31 11.39 7.64 -11.15
CA ARG A 31 11.50 9.02 -11.60
C ARG A 31 10.39 9.30 -12.61
N ASP A 32 9.57 10.31 -12.35
CA ASP A 32 8.67 10.88 -13.34
C ASP A 32 9.49 11.70 -14.35
N ARG A 33 9.49 11.28 -15.60
CA ARG A 33 10.25 11.91 -16.69
C ARG A 33 9.70 13.28 -17.10
N VAL A 34 8.44 13.55 -16.78
CA VAL A 34 7.76 14.82 -17.12
C VAL A 34 8.05 15.89 -16.07
N SER A 35 7.85 15.55 -14.77
CA SER A 35 8.05 16.51 -13.68
C SER A 35 9.46 16.49 -13.11
N GLY A 36 10.24 15.43 -13.36
CA GLY A 36 11.56 15.18 -12.75
C GLY A 36 11.50 14.68 -11.31
N HIS A 37 10.33 14.66 -10.69
CA HIS A 37 10.15 14.25 -9.30
C HIS A 37 10.38 12.76 -9.11
N ILE A 38 10.76 12.42 -7.87
CA ILE A 38 10.84 11.03 -7.44
C ILE A 38 9.52 10.64 -6.79
N VAL A 39 9.00 9.49 -7.20
CA VAL A 39 7.71 8.94 -6.79
C VAL A 39 7.87 7.49 -6.34
N ALA A 40 6.87 6.92 -5.68
CA ALA A 40 6.75 5.50 -5.44
C ALA A 40 5.89 4.87 -6.55
N ALA A 41 6.35 3.75 -7.10
CA ALA A 41 5.62 2.97 -8.09
C ALA A 41 5.34 1.57 -7.55
N LYS A 42 4.08 1.24 -7.31
CA LYS A 42 3.64 -0.11 -6.95
C LYS A 42 3.35 -0.87 -8.24
N VAL A 43 4.05 -1.98 -8.44
CA VAL A 43 4.01 -2.78 -9.67
C VAL A 43 3.56 -4.20 -9.31
N LEU A 44 2.58 -4.73 -10.02
CA LEU A 44 2.14 -6.13 -9.84
C LEU A 44 3.27 -7.10 -10.19
N ARG A 45 3.33 -8.21 -9.47
CA ARG A 45 4.23 -9.30 -9.83
C ARG A 45 3.87 -9.87 -11.21
N PRO A 46 4.87 -10.22 -12.03
CA PRO A 46 4.63 -10.80 -13.36
C PRO A 46 3.75 -12.07 -13.31
N GLU A 47 3.89 -12.88 -12.26
CA GLU A 47 3.12 -14.10 -12.06
C GLU A 47 1.61 -13.82 -11.87
N LEU A 48 1.26 -12.65 -11.34
CA LEU A 48 -0.09 -12.17 -11.13
C LEU A 48 -0.61 -11.30 -12.28
N ALA A 49 0.28 -10.91 -13.20
CA ALA A 49 -0.05 -10.00 -14.29
C ALA A 49 -1.06 -10.58 -15.30
N GLY A 50 -1.11 -11.91 -15.43
CA GLY A 50 -2.09 -12.62 -16.26
C GLY A 50 -3.46 -12.82 -15.62
N GLU A 51 -3.62 -12.52 -14.34
CA GLU A 51 -4.88 -12.64 -13.61
C GLU A 51 -5.71 -11.36 -13.76
N GLU A 52 -6.76 -11.42 -14.55
CA GLU A 52 -7.70 -10.29 -14.76
C GLU A 52 -8.26 -9.77 -13.43
N LEU A 53 -8.44 -10.64 -12.45
CA LEU A 53 -8.88 -10.31 -11.11
C LEU A 53 -7.86 -9.43 -10.38
N SER A 54 -6.57 -9.71 -10.50
CA SER A 54 -5.49 -8.91 -9.87
C SER A 54 -5.37 -7.53 -10.48
N LEU A 55 -5.51 -7.43 -11.80
CA LEU A 55 -5.53 -6.15 -12.51
C LEU A 55 -6.76 -5.30 -12.17
N SER A 56 -7.92 -5.93 -12.06
CA SER A 56 -9.17 -5.25 -11.67
C SER A 56 -9.07 -4.68 -10.26
N ARG A 57 -8.43 -5.41 -9.34
CA ARG A 57 -8.17 -4.95 -7.96
C ARG A 57 -7.25 -3.75 -7.94
N LEU A 58 -6.14 -3.81 -8.66
CA LEU A 58 -5.20 -2.69 -8.75
C LEU A 58 -5.88 -1.42 -9.27
N ARG A 59 -6.71 -1.54 -10.32
CA ARG A 59 -7.47 -0.41 -10.86
C ARG A 59 -8.45 0.19 -9.84
N LEU A 60 -9.12 -0.67 -9.06
CA LEU A 60 -10.05 -0.20 -8.03
C LEU A 60 -9.30 0.46 -6.87
N GLU A 61 -8.16 -0.08 -6.44
CA GLU A 61 -7.26 0.55 -5.47
C GLU A 61 -6.85 1.95 -5.92
N ALA A 62 -6.38 2.07 -7.15
CA ALA A 62 -5.99 3.35 -7.72
C ALA A 62 -7.15 4.35 -7.71
N ARG A 63 -8.34 3.97 -8.19
CA ARG A 63 -9.52 4.84 -8.21
C ARG A 63 -9.90 5.33 -6.81
N ASN A 64 -9.95 4.42 -5.83
CA ASN A 64 -10.29 4.75 -4.47
C ASN A 64 -9.26 5.71 -3.86
N SER A 65 -7.98 5.42 -4.03
CA SER A 65 -6.90 6.27 -3.50
C SER A 65 -6.85 7.64 -4.16
N MET A 66 -7.10 7.75 -5.47
CA MET A 66 -7.15 9.03 -6.18
C MET A 66 -8.32 9.93 -5.75
N SER A 67 -9.40 9.35 -5.21
CA SER A 67 -10.56 10.11 -4.75
C SER A 67 -10.36 10.82 -3.41
N ILE A 68 -9.25 10.52 -2.71
CA ILE A 68 -9.00 11.01 -1.36
C ILE A 68 -7.78 11.93 -1.38
N SER A 69 -7.94 13.16 -0.92
CA SER A 69 -6.83 14.10 -0.67
C SER A 69 -6.82 14.48 0.80
N HIS A 70 -5.74 14.09 1.50
CA HIS A 70 -5.57 14.39 2.93
C HIS A 70 -4.07 14.39 3.29
N PRO A 71 -3.60 15.29 4.17
CA PRO A 71 -2.18 15.35 4.55
C PRO A 71 -1.64 14.03 5.14
N ASN A 72 -2.48 13.25 5.81
CA ASN A 72 -2.09 11.96 6.40
C ASN A 72 -2.39 10.75 5.49
N ILE A 73 -2.59 10.95 4.19
CA ILE A 73 -2.73 9.89 3.19
C ILE A 73 -1.66 10.08 2.12
N ALA A 74 -0.95 9.02 1.76
CA ALA A 74 -0.03 9.05 0.61
C ALA A 74 -0.83 9.23 -0.68
N ASN A 75 -0.62 10.35 -1.37
CA ASN A 75 -1.42 10.73 -2.51
C ASN A 75 -1.13 9.82 -3.71
N THR A 76 -2.16 9.23 -4.30
CA THR A 76 -2.07 8.50 -5.57
C THR A 76 -2.19 9.49 -6.72
N GLN A 77 -1.21 9.46 -7.63
CA GLN A 77 -1.05 10.44 -8.71
C GLN A 77 -1.46 9.88 -10.07
N ASP A 78 -1.20 8.60 -10.31
CA ASP A 78 -1.45 7.97 -11.61
C ASP A 78 -1.57 6.45 -11.48
N SER A 79 -2.14 5.80 -12.49
CA SER A 79 -2.17 4.35 -12.57
C SER A 79 -2.30 3.90 -14.03
N GLY A 80 -1.80 2.73 -14.34
CA GLY A 80 -1.89 2.21 -15.69
C GLY A 80 -1.64 0.72 -15.77
N GLN A 81 -1.64 0.26 -17.02
CA GLN A 81 -1.34 -1.11 -17.38
C GLN A 81 -0.62 -1.12 -18.72
N GLU A 82 0.45 -1.89 -18.80
CA GLU A 82 1.25 -2.07 -20.02
C GLU A 82 1.81 -3.49 -20.02
N ASP A 83 1.73 -4.20 -21.15
CA ASP A 83 2.19 -5.60 -21.31
C ASP A 83 1.65 -6.56 -20.24
N GLY A 84 0.38 -6.38 -19.85
CA GLY A 84 -0.26 -7.18 -18.80
C GLY A 84 0.13 -6.79 -17.37
N ILE A 85 1.12 -5.91 -17.16
CA ILE A 85 1.60 -5.48 -15.86
C ILE A 85 0.87 -4.21 -15.43
N GLY A 86 0.16 -4.28 -14.31
CA GLY A 86 -0.49 -3.13 -13.70
C GLY A 86 0.44 -2.37 -12.76
N TRP A 87 0.25 -1.06 -12.65
CA TRP A 87 1.03 -0.20 -11.77
C TRP A 87 0.22 0.96 -11.21
N ILE A 88 0.62 1.43 -10.03
CA ILE A 88 0.10 2.65 -9.38
C ILE A 88 1.28 3.55 -9.03
N ILE A 89 1.16 4.84 -9.33
CA ILE A 89 2.13 5.86 -8.93
C ILE A 89 1.57 6.65 -7.76
N MET A 90 2.37 6.79 -6.72
CA MET A 90 1.99 7.49 -5.50
C MET A 90 3.12 8.35 -4.96
N GLU A 91 2.79 9.20 -4.02
CA GLU A 91 3.75 9.99 -3.24
C GLU A 91 4.82 9.08 -2.65
N LEU A 92 6.09 9.41 -2.89
CA LEU A 92 7.19 8.78 -2.16
C LEU A 92 7.28 9.42 -0.78
N VAL A 93 6.92 8.67 0.24
CA VAL A 93 6.99 9.12 1.62
C VAL A 93 8.41 8.90 2.16
N ASP A 94 9.06 9.98 2.57
CA ASP A 94 10.34 9.91 3.28
C ASP A 94 10.09 9.59 4.76
N GLY A 95 9.92 8.31 5.06
CA GLY A 95 9.54 7.81 6.39
C GLY A 95 9.68 6.30 6.48
N TYR A 96 9.49 5.79 7.69
CA TYR A 96 9.61 4.35 7.99
C TYR A 96 8.25 3.77 8.39
N PRO A 97 7.94 2.52 8.00
CA PRO A 97 6.73 1.86 8.45
C PRO A 97 6.75 1.66 9.97
N LEU A 98 5.58 1.78 10.60
CA LEU A 98 5.43 1.63 12.05
C LEU A 98 5.91 0.25 12.53
N THR A 99 5.94 -0.76 11.66
CA THR A 99 6.56 -2.07 11.93
C THR A 99 8.02 -1.98 12.33
N ASP A 100 8.76 -1.01 11.81
CA ASP A 100 10.19 -0.88 12.09
C ASP A 100 10.46 -0.46 13.54
N TYR A 101 9.53 0.30 14.12
CA TYR A 101 9.57 0.70 15.52
C TYR A 101 9.12 -0.40 16.49
N LEU A 102 8.50 -1.47 15.96
CA LEU A 102 7.99 -2.61 16.74
C LEU A 102 8.88 -3.87 16.63
N ARG A 103 10.01 -3.77 15.93
CA ARG A 103 10.93 -4.91 15.74
C ARG A 103 11.52 -5.38 17.04
N GLY A 104 11.78 -6.68 17.13
CA GLY A 104 12.42 -7.29 18.30
C GLY A 104 11.56 -7.25 19.58
N GLY A 105 10.24 -7.08 19.47
CA GLY A 105 9.33 -6.97 20.62
C GLY A 105 9.35 -5.57 21.27
N SER A 106 9.91 -4.57 20.60
CA SER A 106 9.90 -3.18 21.06
C SER A 106 8.47 -2.68 21.23
N ARG A 107 8.28 -1.78 22.18
CA ARG A 107 7.01 -1.10 22.46
C ARG A 107 7.17 0.38 22.18
N ILE A 108 6.11 1.02 21.72
CA ILE A 108 6.04 2.47 21.59
C ILE A 108 5.29 3.00 22.81
N GLU A 109 5.93 3.90 23.54
CA GLU A 109 5.29 4.54 24.69
C GLU A 109 4.04 5.31 24.28
N PRO A 110 2.99 5.32 25.11
CA PRO A 110 1.70 5.95 24.77
C PRO A 110 1.83 7.41 24.32
N GLU A 111 2.76 8.16 24.88
CA GLU A 111 3.00 9.57 24.53
C GLU A 111 3.45 9.75 23.06
N TYR A 112 4.19 8.78 22.48
CA TYR A 112 4.59 8.79 21.07
C TYR A 112 3.56 8.10 20.18
N LEU A 113 2.83 7.10 20.70
CA LEU A 113 1.84 6.37 19.95
C LEU A 113 0.57 7.17 19.70
N MET A 114 0.10 7.92 20.70
CA MET A 114 -1.16 8.67 20.59
C MET A 114 -1.19 9.69 19.45
N PRO A 115 -0.14 10.52 19.22
CA PRO A 115 -0.10 11.40 18.06
C PRO A 115 -0.16 10.67 16.71
N ILE A 116 0.41 9.46 16.62
CA ILE A 116 0.34 8.62 15.43
C ILE A 116 -1.10 8.16 15.19
N LEU A 117 -1.75 7.61 16.22
CA LEU A 117 -3.13 7.11 16.13
C LEU A 117 -4.13 8.21 15.79
N ILE A 118 -3.96 9.42 16.32
CA ILE A 118 -4.79 10.58 15.98
C ILE A 118 -4.71 10.87 14.47
N GLN A 119 -3.50 10.92 13.92
CA GLN A 119 -3.30 11.18 12.49
C GLN A 119 -3.88 10.06 11.60
N VAL A 120 -3.74 8.80 12.03
CA VAL A 120 -4.39 7.66 11.34
C VAL A 120 -5.91 7.80 11.38
N ALA A 121 -6.50 8.15 12.54
CA ALA A 121 -7.94 8.37 12.66
C ALA A 121 -8.44 9.51 11.76
N MET A 122 -7.68 10.60 11.65
CA MET A 122 -7.99 11.72 10.74
C MET A 122 -7.98 11.27 9.28
N ALA A 123 -6.98 10.47 8.87
CA ALA A 123 -6.88 9.88 7.53
C ALA A 123 -8.09 8.99 7.22
N LEU A 124 -8.43 8.09 8.16
CA LEU A 124 -9.59 7.19 8.02
C LEU A 124 -10.92 7.96 7.97
N GLY A 125 -11.05 9.02 8.75
CA GLY A 125 -12.20 9.91 8.69
C GLY A 125 -12.33 10.63 7.34
N ALA A 126 -11.22 11.02 6.72
CA ALA A 126 -11.22 11.61 5.37
C ALA A 126 -11.63 10.56 4.32
N ALA A 127 -11.11 9.34 4.40
CA ALA A 127 -11.47 8.24 3.52
C ALA A 127 -12.98 7.90 3.64
N ALA A 128 -13.50 7.80 4.86
CA ALA A 128 -14.90 7.51 5.12
C ALA A 128 -15.84 8.56 4.51
N ARG A 129 -15.48 9.85 4.59
CA ARG A 129 -16.25 10.94 3.94
C ARG A 129 -16.25 10.83 2.42
N ALA A 130 -15.19 10.25 1.83
CA ALA A 130 -15.12 9.96 0.39
C ALA A 130 -15.78 8.62 0.02
N GLY A 131 -16.41 7.92 0.97
CA GLY A 131 -17.04 6.62 0.73
C GLY A 131 -16.04 5.47 0.58
N VAL A 132 -14.79 5.64 1.01
CA VAL A 132 -13.72 4.65 0.87
C VAL A 132 -13.40 4.03 2.23
N VAL A 133 -13.38 2.70 2.27
CA VAL A 133 -12.94 1.90 3.41
C VAL A 133 -11.53 1.35 3.14
N HIS A 134 -10.63 1.48 4.09
CA HIS A 134 -9.22 1.07 3.91
C HIS A 134 -9.02 -0.45 3.81
N ARG A 135 -9.64 -1.22 4.67
CA ARG A 135 -9.67 -2.70 4.72
C ARG A 135 -8.34 -3.42 5.04
N ASP A 136 -7.23 -2.72 5.15
CA ASP A 136 -5.91 -3.31 5.47
C ASP A 136 -5.11 -2.40 6.41
N ILE A 137 -5.72 -2.02 7.53
CA ILE A 137 -5.02 -1.22 8.55
C ILE A 137 -4.06 -2.12 9.33
N LYS A 138 -2.77 -1.82 9.21
CA LYS A 138 -1.69 -2.53 9.90
C LYS A 138 -0.47 -1.63 10.03
N PRO A 139 0.46 -1.91 10.96
CA PRO A 139 1.66 -1.09 11.16
C PRO A 139 2.51 -0.92 9.90
N ALA A 140 2.52 -1.90 9.00
CA ALA A 140 3.26 -1.83 7.74
C ALA A 140 2.75 -0.75 6.78
N ASN A 141 1.46 -0.39 6.87
CA ASN A 141 0.81 0.61 6.01
C ASN A 141 0.74 2.00 6.65
N ILE A 142 1.36 2.19 7.82
CA ILE A 142 1.46 3.46 8.54
C ILE A 142 2.91 3.91 8.47
N LEU A 143 3.21 4.89 7.62
CA LEU A 143 4.56 5.46 7.49
C LEU A 143 4.69 6.67 8.40
N VAL A 144 5.75 6.68 9.21
CA VAL A 144 6.08 7.78 10.12
C VAL A 144 7.30 8.51 9.58
N ARG A 145 7.17 9.79 9.29
CA ARG A 145 8.25 10.65 8.83
C ARG A 145 9.09 11.19 10.01
N PRO A 146 10.34 11.60 9.76
CA PRO A 146 11.19 12.18 10.81
C PRO A 146 10.61 13.43 11.50
N ASP A 147 9.74 14.17 10.81
CA ASP A 147 9.03 15.34 11.36
C ASP A 147 7.78 14.98 12.19
N GLY A 148 7.53 13.69 12.41
CA GLY A 148 6.36 13.17 13.13
C GLY A 148 5.06 13.12 12.33
N MET A 149 5.08 13.54 11.06
CA MET A 149 3.93 13.37 10.18
C MET A 149 3.72 11.91 9.83
N VAL A 150 2.47 11.49 9.88
CA VAL A 150 2.05 10.12 9.52
C VAL A 150 1.39 10.13 8.14
N LYS A 151 1.74 9.15 7.33
CA LYS A 151 1.11 8.89 6.03
C LYS A 151 0.56 7.46 6.00
N LEU A 152 -0.74 7.34 5.78
CA LEU A 152 -1.41 6.06 5.55
C LEU A 152 -1.30 5.69 4.08
N THR A 153 -0.86 4.46 3.79
CA THR A 153 -0.65 3.94 2.42
C THR A 153 -1.53 2.72 2.18
N ASP A 154 -1.57 2.25 0.93
CA ASP A 154 -2.23 1.01 0.53
C ASP A 154 -3.70 0.93 0.97
N PHE A 155 -4.53 1.86 0.46
CA PHE A 155 -5.99 1.77 0.57
C PHE A 155 -6.46 0.51 -0.18
N GLY A 156 -6.36 -0.60 0.53
CA GLY A 156 -6.42 -1.93 -0.02
C GLY A 156 -7.81 -2.38 -0.39
N ILE A 157 -7.84 -3.13 -1.46
CA ILE A 157 -8.97 -3.97 -1.85
C ILE A 157 -8.67 -5.40 -1.39
N SER A 158 -8.16 -5.54 -0.20
CA SER A 158 -8.09 -6.86 0.41
C SER A 158 -9.51 -7.32 0.71
N ARG A 159 -10.15 -7.98 -0.26
CA ARG A 159 -11.31 -8.79 0.09
C ARG A 159 -10.81 -9.92 0.99
N ALA A 160 -11.51 -10.19 2.07
CA ALA A 160 -11.20 -11.22 3.06
C ALA A 160 -10.90 -12.61 2.44
N ARG A 161 -11.40 -12.89 1.23
CA ARG A 161 -11.13 -14.13 0.48
C ARG A 161 -9.66 -14.34 0.08
N ASP A 162 -8.87 -13.28 -0.09
CA ASP A 162 -7.48 -13.43 -0.54
C ASP A 162 -6.47 -13.41 0.62
N GLN A 163 -6.91 -12.97 1.80
CA GLN A 163 -6.07 -12.99 3.00
C GLN A 163 -6.12 -14.34 3.73
N VAL A 164 -7.16 -15.12 3.50
CA VAL A 164 -7.29 -16.47 4.03
C VAL A 164 -7.11 -17.46 2.88
N ASN A 165 -5.92 -17.51 2.30
CA ASN A 165 -5.48 -18.75 1.67
C ASN A 165 -5.27 -19.74 2.81
N LEU A 166 -6.33 -20.40 3.23
CA LEU A 166 -6.24 -21.66 3.96
C LEU A 166 -5.53 -22.62 3.01
N THR A 167 -4.21 -22.67 3.06
CA THR A 167 -3.49 -23.78 2.44
C THR A 167 -4.02 -25.04 3.09
N ALA A 168 -4.11 -26.12 2.34
CA ALA A 168 -4.54 -27.44 2.82
C ALA A 168 -3.73 -27.95 4.04
N ALA A 169 -2.76 -27.19 4.51
CA ALA A 169 -1.90 -27.43 5.68
C ALA A 169 -2.25 -26.56 6.90
N GLY A 170 -3.34 -25.78 6.90
CA GLY A 170 -3.76 -24.99 8.08
C GLY A 170 -2.85 -23.80 8.42
N MET A 171 -1.93 -23.39 7.54
CA MET A 171 -1.12 -22.20 7.74
C MET A 171 -1.80 -20.97 7.14
N VAL A 172 -2.17 -20.02 7.98
CA VAL A 172 -2.62 -18.68 7.58
C VAL A 172 -1.40 -17.90 7.12
N MET A 173 -1.21 -17.76 5.81
CA MET A 173 -0.15 -16.93 5.25
C MET A 173 -0.69 -15.50 5.07
N GLY A 174 -0.17 -14.56 5.84
CA GLY A 174 -0.50 -13.13 5.70
C GLY A 174 -0.86 -12.44 7.01
N THR A 175 -1.44 -11.26 6.90
CA THR A 175 -1.71 -10.31 7.98
C THR A 175 -2.95 -10.66 8.84
N ALA A 176 -3.25 -11.94 9.04
CA ALA A 176 -4.44 -12.41 9.76
C ALA A 176 -4.60 -11.82 11.17
N GLN A 177 -3.49 -11.49 11.84
CA GLN A 177 -3.48 -10.90 13.18
C GLN A 177 -4.10 -9.48 13.26
N TYR A 178 -4.32 -8.81 12.13
CA TYR A 178 -4.90 -7.47 12.05
C TYR A 178 -6.29 -7.47 11.37
N LEU A 179 -6.82 -8.65 11.03
CA LEU A 179 -8.15 -8.76 10.45
C LEU A 179 -9.22 -8.48 11.50
N PRO A 180 -10.19 -7.60 11.22
CA PRO A 180 -11.35 -7.46 12.07
C PRO A 180 -12.21 -8.74 12.00
N PRO A 181 -12.98 -9.05 13.07
CA PRO A 181 -13.76 -10.29 13.17
C PRO A 181 -14.71 -10.53 11.98
N GLU A 182 -15.40 -9.49 11.53
CA GLU A 182 -16.33 -9.56 10.39
C GLU A 182 -15.62 -9.95 9.09
N GLN A 183 -14.40 -9.47 8.85
CA GLN A 183 -13.61 -9.87 7.69
C GLN A 183 -13.09 -11.31 7.82
N ALA A 184 -12.70 -11.71 9.03
CA ALA A 184 -12.27 -13.08 9.29
C ALA A 184 -13.40 -14.09 9.07
N MET A 185 -14.65 -13.69 9.31
CA MET A 185 -15.86 -14.47 9.09
C MET A 185 -16.39 -14.38 7.65
N GLY A 186 -15.81 -13.53 6.81
CA GLY A 186 -16.22 -13.36 5.42
C GLY A 186 -17.52 -12.57 5.23
N GLU A 187 -17.88 -11.74 6.19
CA GLU A 187 -19.14 -10.97 6.21
C GLU A 187 -19.09 -9.67 5.38
N ILE A 188 -17.93 -9.33 4.79
CA ILE A 188 -17.77 -8.11 3.95
C ILE A 188 -16.99 -8.41 2.68
#